data_43ca6f09c081a2e711251ecc69762a3c
#
_entry.id   43ca6f09c081a2e711251ecc69762a3c
#
_cell.length_a   1.000
_cell.length_b   1.000
_cell.length_c   1.000
_cell.angle_alpha   90.00
_cell.angle_beta   90.00
_cell.angle_gamma   90.00
#
_symmetry.space_group_name_H-M   'P 1'
#
loop_
_entity.id
_entity.type
_entity.pdbx_description
1 polymer ?
#
loop_
_entity_poly.entity_id
_entity_poly.type
_entity_poly.pdbx_seq_one_letter_code
_entity_poly.pdbx_strand_id
1 'polypeptide(L)'
;MAAIDEYLPVFRKYLRKKGEMLGHANGLPWYDLFAPLGKADKTYSIEEAKQYLIDTFTKLTPEMADLMREAFENEWIDFYPRKGKEGGAFCAGAMWLKQSRILTNYDGYFGSVDTLAHELGHAFHNRQIENHAPLNQDYPMPVAETASTFNEVHLGKAARAEASGEELLNLLENDLKEQTQCIVDIYSRYLFETAVFEQSQNKFLMADDLKQIMLDAQKKTYGDGLDPEYMHPYMWVCKGHYYSEGLSFYNFPYAFGNLFALGLYGQFEKEGEAFIEKYKAMLSATPCCTIEEAGAMMGIDLTKKDFWRTGLSEIAEEIEQFCTM
;
A
#
# COMPACT_ATOMS: atom_id res chain seq x y z
N MET A 1 -2.55 -6.40 -14.54
CA MET A 1 -2.86 -7.84 -14.48
C MET A 1 -1.75 -8.70 -15.09
N ALA A 2 -1.45 -8.60 -16.39
CA ALA A 2 -0.49 -9.51 -17.04
C ALA A 2 0.96 -9.46 -16.48
N ALA A 3 1.38 -8.38 -15.86
CA ALA A 3 2.63 -8.34 -15.11
C ALA A 3 2.49 -9.05 -13.76
N ILE A 4 1.37 -8.87 -13.07
CA ILE A 4 1.09 -9.57 -11.80
C ILE A 4 1.09 -11.09 -12.00
N ASP A 5 0.46 -11.59 -13.08
CA ASP A 5 0.43 -13.03 -13.37
C ASP A 5 1.84 -13.67 -13.41
N GLU A 6 2.84 -12.92 -13.91
CA GLU A 6 4.23 -13.38 -13.98
C GLU A 6 4.86 -13.54 -12.58
N TYR A 7 4.41 -12.78 -11.57
CA TYR A 7 4.96 -12.77 -10.22
C TYR A 7 4.15 -13.56 -9.19
N LEU A 8 2.93 -14.02 -9.51
CA LEU A 8 2.14 -14.85 -8.58
C LEU A 8 2.93 -16.05 -8.00
N PRO A 9 3.78 -16.76 -8.75
CA PRO A 9 4.58 -17.85 -8.17
C PRO A 9 5.52 -17.40 -7.06
N VAL A 10 6.02 -16.15 -7.11
CA VAL A 10 6.92 -15.59 -6.10
C VAL A 10 6.15 -15.29 -4.81
N PHE A 11 4.97 -14.67 -4.90
CA PHE A 11 4.09 -14.48 -3.75
C PHE A 11 3.66 -15.80 -3.10
N ARG A 12 3.38 -16.83 -3.90
CA ARG A 12 3.08 -18.18 -3.39
C ARG A 12 4.26 -18.77 -2.62
N LYS A 13 5.51 -18.50 -3.04
CA LYS A 13 6.70 -18.89 -2.31
C LYS A 13 6.75 -18.26 -0.92
N TYR A 14 6.49 -16.95 -0.81
CA TYR A 14 6.37 -16.25 0.47
C TYR A 14 5.31 -16.90 1.38
N LEU A 15 4.09 -17.13 0.87
CA LEU A 15 3.00 -17.71 1.65
C LEU A 15 3.33 -19.12 2.16
N ARG A 16 3.94 -19.96 1.33
CA ARG A 16 4.40 -21.29 1.76
C ARG A 16 5.46 -21.19 2.85
N LYS A 17 6.46 -20.32 2.67
CA LYS A 17 7.52 -20.12 3.69
C LYS A 17 6.93 -19.62 5.00
N LYS A 18 6.00 -18.65 4.97
CA LYS A 18 5.24 -18.19 6.15
C LYS A 18 4.47 -19.34 6.79
N GLY A 19 3.79 -20.15 5.99
CA GLY A 19 3.10 -21.35 6.48
C GLY A 19 4.05 -22.33 7.19
N GLU A 20 5.20 -22.63 6.61
CA GLU A 20 6.23 -23.49 7.22
C GLU A 20 6.70 -22.92 8.56
N MET A 21 6.97 -21.62 8.66
CA MET A 21 7.40 -20.96 9.89
C MET A 21 6.34 -20.99 10.99
N LEU A 22 5.05 -20.98 10.61
CA LEU A 22 3.92 -21.14 11.53
C LEU A 22 3.55 -22.61 11.82
N GLY A 23 4.26 -23.57 11.21
CA GLY A 23 4.07 -25.01 11.45
C GLY A 23 3.00 -25.67 10.57
N HIS A 24 2.59 -25.05 9.48
CA HIS A 24 1.67 -25.61 8.50
C HIS A 24 2.39 -26.37 7.38
N ALA A 25 1.90 -27.54 7.02
CA ALA A 25 2.54 -28.42 6.03
C ALA A 25 1.94 -28.34 4.61
N ASN A 26 0.70 -27.84 4.48
CA ASN A 26 -0.06 -27.89 3.22
C ASN A 26 -0.31 -26.52 2.58
N GLY A 27 0.50 -25.52 2.91
CA GLY A 27 0.25 -24.12 2.57
C GLY A 27 -0.26 -23.33 3.77
N LEU A 28 -0.40 -22.04 3.62
CA LEU A 28 -0.85 -21.13 4.69
C LEU A 28 -2.40 -21.17 4.80
N PRO A 29 -2.98 -21.55 5.95
CA PRO A 29 -4.42 -21.40 6.15
C PRO A 29 -4.84 -19.94 6.10
N TRP A 30 -6.02 -19.64 5.54
CA TRP A 30 -6.53 -18.27 5.46
C TRP A 30 -6.56 -17.55 6.80
N TYR A 31 -6.89 -18.24 7.88
CA TYR A 31 -6.98 -17.63 9.22
C TYR A 31 -5.63 -17.16 9.78
N ASP A 32 -4.51 -17.64 9.24
CA ASP A 32 -3.16 -17.22 9.60
C ASP A 32 -2.52 -16.29 8.57
N LEU A 33 -3.27 -15.86 7.55
CA LEU A 33 -2.76 -14.97 6.50
C LEU A 33 -2.14 -13.68 7.09
N PHE A 34 -2.73 -13.17 8.16
CA PHE A 34 -2.29 -11.97 8.86
C PHE A 34 -1.57 -12.26 10.20
N ALA A 35 -1.26 -13.53 10.49
CA ALA A 35 -0.53 -13.89 11.69
C ALA A 35 0.88 -13.25 11.66
N PRO A 36 1.32 -12.58 12.76
CA PRO A 36 2.61 -11.93 12.79
C PRO A 36 3.75 -12.96 12.88
N LEU A 37 4.90 -12.62 12.31
CA LEU A 37 6.16 -13.31 12.52
C LEU A 37 7.21 -12.34 13.08
N GLY A 38 8.20 -12.90 13.79
CA GLY A 38 9.21 -12.08 14.46
C GLY A 38 8.66 -11.34 15.68
N LYS A 39 9.48 -10.45 16.23
CA LYS A 39 9.14 -9.63 17.41
C LYS A 39 9.41 -8.16 17.12
N ALA A 40 8.43 -7.34 17.42
CA ALA A 40 8.54 -5.89 17.42
C ALA A 40 8.39 -5.39 18.85
N ASP A 41 9.49 -5.44 19.63
CA ASP A 41 9.49 -4.96 21.00
C ASP A 41 9.81 -3.45 21.10
N LYS A 42 10.34 -2.86 20.01
CA LYS A 42 10.70 -1.44 19.95
C LYS A 42 9.46 -0.58 19.85
N THR A 43 9.35 0.36 20.75
CA THR A 43 8.30 1.38 20.74
C THR A 43 8.91 2.77 20.58
N TYR A 44 8.12 3.67 20.05
CA TYR A 44 8.49 5.05 19.79
C TYR A 44 7.49 5.97 20.49
N SER A 45 7.96 6.86 21.34
CA SER A 45 7.18 8.03 21.75
C SER A 45 6.92 8.93 20.55
N ILE A 46 5.97 9.85 20.66
CA ILE A 46 5.69 10.81 19.58
C ILE A 46 6.94 11.63 19.20
N GLU A 47 7.74 12.04 20.17
CA GLU A 47 8.96 12.80 19.92
C GLU A 47 10.04 11.95 19.21
N GLU A 48 10.18 10.67 19.58
CA GLU A 48 11.08 9.75 18.88
C GLU A 48 10.60 9.46 17.47
N ALA A 49 9.29 9.25 17.26
CA ALA A 49 8.70 9.09 15.94
C ALA A 49 8.91 10.33 15.06
N LYS A 50 8.65 11.54 15.61
CA LYS A 50 8.92 12.81 14.95
C LYS A 50 10.36 12.91 14.49
N GLN A 51 11.31 12.66 15.41
CA GLN A 51 12.73 12.78 15.10
C GLN A 51 13.16 11.76 14.07
N TYR A 52 12.70 10.50 14.18
CA TYR A 52 13.01 9.43 13.24
C TYR A 52 12.51 9.75 11.83
N LEU A 53 11.27 10.22 11.70
CA LEU A 53 10.70 10.65 10.44
C LEU A 53 11.50 11.82 9.82
N ILE A 54 11.76 12.87 10.61
CA ILE A 54 12.53 14.05 10.12
C ILE A 54 13.92 13.64 9.65
N ASP A 55 14.64 12.82 10.42
CA ASP A 55 16.00 12.38 10.08
C ASP A 55 16.00 11.49 8.81
N THR A 56 15.03 10.62 8.68
CA THR A 56 14.89 9.75 7.51
C THR A 56 14.55 10.56 6.26
N PHE A 57 13.54 11.42 6.34
CA PHE A 57 13.06 12.17 5.18
C PHE A 57 13.92 13.39 4.81
N THR A 58 14.79 13.87 5.70
CA THR A 58 15.83 14.85 5.34
C THR A 58 16.79 14.28 4.28
N LYS A 59 17.03 12.95 4.30
CA LYS A 59 17.86 12.27 3.30
C LYS A 59 17.16 12.14 1.94
N LEU A 60 15.83 12.15 1.93
CA LEU A 60 15.02 12.13 0.71
C LEU A 60 14.92 13.55 0.10
N THR A 61 14.35 14.48 0.85
CA THR A 61 14.28 15.91 0.50
C THR A 61 14.04 16.76 1.75
N PRO A 62 14.78 17.87 1.92
CA PRO A 62 14.55 18.80 3.03
C PRO A 62 13.12 19.32 3.11
N GLU A 63 12.45 19.54 1.97
CA GLU A 63 11.07 20.03 1.94
C GLU A 63 10.07 19.07 2.58
N MET A 64 10.25 17.76 2.40
CA MET A 64 9.42 16.75 3.04
C MET A 64 9.63 16.77 4.57
N ALA A 65 10.88 16.81 5.01
CA ALA A 65 11.21 16.89 6.43
C ALA A 65 10.69 18.18 7.08
N ASP A 66 10.72 19.31 6.36
CA ASP A 66 10.18 20.60 6.83
C ASP A 66 8.66 20.55 6.95
N LEU A 67 7.95 19.94 5.99
CA LEU A 67 6.51 19.69 6.09
C LEU A 67 6.16 18.83 7.31
N MET A 68 6.91 17.73 7.52
CA MET A 68 6.71 16.87 8.67
C MET A 68 6.90 17.64 9.98
N ARG A 69 7.96 18.45 10.09
CA ARG A 69 8.20 19.31 11.25
C ARG A 69 7.02 20.28 11.46
N GLU A 70 6.57 20.94 10.39
CA GLU A 70 5.42 21.85 10.43
C GLU A 70 4.15 21.15 10.95
N ALA A 71 3.88 19.92 10.47
CA ALA A 71 2.71 19.16 10.87
C ALA A 71 2.70 18.81 12.37
N PHE A 72 3.85 18.43 12.92
CA PHE A 72 4.00 18.16 14.35
C PHE A 72 3.91 19.43 15.21
N GLU A 73 4.57 20.51 14.80
CA GLU A 73 4.65 21.76 15.57
C GLU A 73 3.37 22.59 15.54
N ASN A 74 2.58 22.48 14.49
CA ASN A 74 1.32 23.21 14.32
C ASN A 74 0.08 22.36 14.64
N GLU A 75 0.23 21.26 15.35
CA GLU A 75 -0.86 20.43 15.84
C GLU A 75 -1.81 19.92 14.72
N TRP A 76 -1.24 19.50 13.57
CA TRP A 76 -2.06 18.96 12.49
C TRP A 76 -2.55 17.54 12.78
N ILE A 77 -1.95 16.84 13.75
CA ILE A 77 -2.08 15.40 13.96
C ILE A 77 -2.83 15.11 15.27
N ASP A 78 -3.95 14.40 15.16
CA ASP A 78 -4.68 13.80 16.27
C ASP A 78 -4.18 12.36 16.45
N PHE A 79 -3.29 12.15 17.45
CA PHE A 79 -2.52 10.92 17.58
C PHE A 79 -3.29 9.76 18.21
N TYR A 80 -3.76 9.90 19.44
CA TYR A 80 -4.11 8.78 20.28
C TYR A 80 -5.54 8.27 20.12
N PRO A 81 -5.75 6.93 20.26
CA PRO A 81 -7.08 6.36 20.30
C PRO A 81 -7.88 6.87 21.51
N ARG A 82 -9.17 7.04 21.34
CA ARG A 82 -10.13 7.38 22.40
C ARG A 82 -11.53 6.92 22.06
N LYS A 83 -12.40 6.82 23.06
CA LYS A 83 -13.80 6.43 22.85
C LYS A 83 -14.50 7.40 21.89
N GLY A 84 -15.08 6.86 20.83
CA GLY A 84 -15.81 7.61 19.81
C GLY A 84 -14.93 8.19 18.69
N LYS A 85 -13.61 8.02 18.74
CA LYS A 85 -12.72 8.33 17.62
C LYS A 85 -12.87 7.24 16.55
N GLU A 86 -12.86 7.65 15.28
CA GLU A 86 -12.88 6.73 14.15
C GLU A 86 -11.62 5.88 14.11
N GLY A 87 -11.75 4.62 13.67
CA GLY A 87 -10.62 3.70 13.50
C GLY A 87 -9.85 3.99 12.22
N GLY A 88 -8.65 3.41 12.11
CA GLY A 88 -7.75 3.66 10.99
C GLY A 88 -7.03 4.99 11.08
N ALA A 89 -6.65 5.54 9.93
CA ALA A 89 -6.00 6.83 9.77
C ALA A 89 -6.49 7.53 8.50
N PHE A 90 -6.36 8.84 8.42
CA PHE A 90 -6.58 9.60 7.20
C PHE A 90 -5.90 10.97 7.26
N CYS A 91 -5.61 11.53 6.08
CA CYS A 91 -5.19 12.90 5.89
C CYS A 91 -6.22 13.70 5.09
N ALA A 92 -6.76 14.76 5.66
CA ALA A 92 -7.67 15.67 4.99
C ALA A 92 -6.99 17.00 4.66
N GLY A 93 -7.03 17.41 3.41
CA GLY A 93 -6.52 18.72 2.96
C GLY A 93 -7.39 19.87 3.44
N ALA A 94 -6.80 20.83 4.15
CA ALA A 94 -7.39 22.10 4.49
C ALA A 94 -6.78 23.19 3.59
N MET A 95 -7.07 23.10 2.28
CA MET A 95 -6.37 23.84 1.21
C MET A 95 -6.43 25.35 1.40
N TRP A 96 -7.54 25.89 1.92
CA TRP A 96 -7.69 27.33 2.22
C TRP A 96 -6.77 27.84 3.34
N LEU A 97 -6.26 26.93 4.18
CA LEU A 97 -5.25 27.21 5.21
C LEU A 97 -3.84 26.82 4.76
N LYS A 98 -3.70 26.19 3.60
CA LYS A 98 -2.48 25.54 3.13
C LYS A 98 -1.92 24.55 4.14
N GLN A 99 -2.78 23.78 4.74
CA GLN A 99 -2.50 22.81 5.78
C GLN A 99 -3.24 21.50 5.51
N SER A 100 -2.84 20.47 6.22
CA SER A 100 -3.60 19.21 6.30
C SER A 100 -4.04 18.94 7.75
N ARG A 101 -4.99 18.01 7.91
CA ARG A 101 -5.41 17.48 9.22
C ARG A 101 -5.32 15.97 9.15
N ILE A 102 -4.58 15.41 10.06
CA ILE A 102 -4.26 14.00 10.11
C ILE A 102 -4.89 13.38 11.35
N LEU A 103 -5.61 12.28 11.18
CA LEU A 103 -6.10 11.45 12.26
C LEU A 103 -5.36 10.12 12.22
N THR A 104 -4.82 9.68 13.37
CA THR A 104 -4.24 8.35 13.55
C THR A 104 -4.76 7.73 14.84
N ASN A 105 -4.49 6.44 15.05
CA ASN A 105 -4.69 5.75 16.33
C ASN A 105 -3.35 5.19 16.80
N TYR A 106 -2.44 6.10 17.12
CA TYR A 106 -1.04 5.83 17.46
C TYR A 106 -0.90 4.95 18.69
N ASP A 107 -0.20 3.83 18.58
CA ASP A 107 0.03 2.85 19.66
C ASP A 107 1.51 2.73 20.06
N GLY A 108 2.39 3.43 19.36
CA GLY A 108 3.83 3.47 19.65
C GLY A 108 4.67 2.44 18.91
N TYR A 109 4.10 1.46 18.22
CA TYR A 109 4.86 0.50 17.43
C TYR A 109 5.24 1.08 16.06
N PHE A 110 6.20 0.43 15.37
CA PHE A 110 6.70 0.87 14.07
C PHE A 110 5.58 1.08 13.05
N GLY A 111 4.57 0.20 13.03
CA GLY A 111 3.42 0.36 12.13
C GLY A 111 2.67 1.69 12.30
N SER A 112 2.64 2.26 13.53
CA SER A 112 2.08 3.61 13.74
C SER A 112 3.00 4.72 13.23
N VAL A 113 4.31 4.51 13.24
CA VAL A 113 5.29 5.46 12.64
C VAL A 113 5.16 5.42 11.12
N ASP A 114 4.97 4.25 10.55
CA ASP A 114 4.75 4.04 9.13
C ASP A 114 3.43 4.67 8.67
N THR A 115 2.35 4.48 9.43
CA THR A 115 1.08 5.20 9.22
C THR A 115 1.26 6.72 9.23
N LEU A 116 2.09 7.27 10.13
CA LEU A 116 2.40 8.70 10.12
C LEU A 116 3.15 9.11 8.85
N ALA A 117 4.10 8.31 8.38
CA ALA A 117 4.80 8.57 7.11
C ALA A 117 3.83 8.58 5.93
N HIS A 118 2.89 7.62 5.89
CA HIS A 118 1.82 7.52 4.91
C HIS A 118 0.96 8.80 4.88
N GLU A 119 0.39 9.18 6.01
CA GLU A 119 -0.50 10.35 6.08
C GLU A 119 0.25 11.66 5.78
N LEU A 120 1.51 11.74 6.17
CA LEU A 120 2.37 12.88 5.82
C LEU A 120 2.75 12.89 4.33
N GLY A 121 2.74 11.73 3.67
CA GLY A 121 2.84 11.64 2.20
C GLY A 121 1.64 12.27 1.50
N HIS A 122 0.42 12.01 1.97
CA HIS A 122 -0.76 12.73 1.49
C HIS A 122 -0.67 14.24 1.75
N ALA A 123 -0.19 14.65 2.93
CA ALA A 123 0.04 16.07 3.23
C ALA A 123 1.05 16.70 2.28
N PHE A 124 2.09 15.95 1.87
CA PHE A 124 3.06 16.42 0.88
C PHE A 124 2.43 16.56 -0.51
N HIS A 125 1.59 15.62 -0.94
CA HIS A 125 0.84 15.74 -2.19
C HIS A 125 -0.08 16.97 -2.15
N ASN A 126 -0.82 17.18 -1.06
CA ASN A 126 -1.64 18.35 -0.84
C ASN A 126 -0.83 19.66 -0.95
N ARG A 127 0.40 19.69 -0.43
CA ARG A 127 1.33 20.83 -0.54
C ARG A 127 1.67 21.14 -1.99
N GLN A 128 1.83 20.12 -2.85
CA GLN A 128 2.15 20.32 -4.26
C GLN A 128 0.99 20.93 -5.06
N ILE A 129 -0.25 20.71 -4.64
CA ILE A 129 -1.46 21.17 -5.34
C ILE A 129 -2.14 22.41 -4.70
N GLU A 130 -1.69 22.88 -3.53
CA GLU A 130 -2.34 23.93 -2.75
C GLU A 130 -2.48 25.28 -3.48
N ASN A 131 -1.66 25.54 -4.48
CA ASN A 131 -1.67 26.78 -5.25
C ASN A 131 -2.55 26.72 -6.50
N HIS A 132 -3.19 25.59 -6.80
CA HIS A 132 -4.16 25.48 -7.86
C HIS A 132 -5.47 26.22 -7.50
N ALA A 133 -6.27 26.56 -8.53
CA ALA A 133 -7.61 27.05 -8.30
C ALA A 133 -8.45 26.04 -7.48
N PRO A 134 -9.38 26.47 -6.62
CA PRO A 134 -10.08 25.57 -5.71
C PRO A 134 -10.75 24.34 -6.35
N LEU A 135 -11.22 24.44 -7.58
CA LEU A 135 -11.80 23.32 -8.32
C LEU A 135 -10.74 22.32 -8.87
N ASN A 136 -9.47 22.67 -8.78
CA ASN A 136 -8.33 21.85 -9.21
C ASN A 136 -7.41 21.50 -8.02
N GLN A 137 -7.98 21.40 -6.82
CA GLN A 137 -7.26 21.00 -5.60
C GLN A 137 -7.66 19.58 -5.15
N ASP A 138 -7.97 18.73 -6.11
CA ASP A 138 -8.26 17.32 -5.92
C ASP A 138 -7.66 16.52 -7.06
N TYR A 139 -7.33 15.27 -6.83
CA TYR A 139 -6.67 14.39 -7.80
C TYR A 139 -7.39 13.04 -7.94
N PRO A 140 -7.24 12.37 -9.10
CA PRO A 140 -7.89 11.09 -9.35
C PRO A 140 -7.44 10.01 -8.36
N MET A 141 -8.41 9.19 -7.92
CA MET A 141 -8.19 8.13 -6.93
C MET A 141 -7.02 7.18 -7.25
N PRO A 142 -6.73 6.77 -8.50
CA PRO A 142 -5.60 5.89 -8.77
C PRO A 142 -4.22 6.45 -8.38
N VAL A 143 -4.06 7.78 -8.34
CA VAL A 143 -2.80 8.43 -7.94
C VAL A 143 -2.82 8.93 -6.49
N ALA A 144 -3.94 8.76 -5.79
CA ALA A 144 -4.11 9.25 -4.43
C ALA A 144 -3.05 8.68 -3.47
N GLU A 145 -2.74 7.39 -3.62
CA GLU A 145 -1.78 6.68 -2.77
C GLU A 145 -0.31 6.78 -3.25
N THR A 146 -0.03 7.59 -4.27
CA THR A 146 1.32 7.67 -4.84
C THR A 146 2.33 8.21 -3.86
N ALA A 147 2.01 9.32 -3.18
CA ALA A 147 2.94 9.97 -2.26
C ALA A 147 2.96 9.28 -0.88
N SER A 148 1.83 8.78 -0.43
CA SER A 148 1.72 8.05 0.83
C SER A 148 2.53 6.76 0.80
N THR A 149 2.31 5.90 -0.21
CA THR A 149 3.05 4.65 -0.36
C THR A 149 4.54 4.88 -0.70
N PHE A 150 4.88 5.93 -1.45
CA PHE A 150 6.27 6.29 -1.68
C PHE A 150 7.01 6.56 -0.36
N ASN A 151 6.34 7.23 0.59
CA ASN A 151 6.89 7.48 1.92
C ASN A 151 7.05 6.19 2.73
N GLU A 152 6.06 5.29 2.71
CA GLU A 152 6.15 3.98 3.38
C GLU A 152 7.35 3.17 2.86
N VAL A 153 7.51 3.11 1.53
CA VAL A 153 8.64 2.40 0.92
C VAL A 153 9.98 2.99 1.38
N HIS A 154 10.10 4.33 1.42
CA HIS A 154 11.32 5.00 1.86
C HIS A 154 11.63 4.71 3.34
N LEU A 155 10.63 4.85 4.21
CA LEU A 155 10.76 4.58 5.64
C LEU A 155 11.06 3.10 5.91
N GLY A 156 10.33 2.20 5.26
CA GLY A 156 10.51 0.74 5.40
C GLY A 156 11.91 0.29 4.99
N LYS A 157 12.44 0.78 3.87
CA LYS A 157 13.82 0.48 3.44
C LYS A 157 14.85 1.00 4.44
N ALA A 158 14.67 2.23 4.98
CA ALA A 158 15.54 2.78 6.01
C ALA A 158 15.51 1.93 7.28
N ALA A 159 14.33 1.56 7.77
CA ALA A 159 14.16 0.74 8.95
C ALA A 159 14.79 -0.65 8.80
N ARG A 160 14.56 -1.32 7.66
CA ARG A 160 15.15 -2.64 7.38
C ARG A 160 16.67 -2.61 7.28
N ALA A 161 17.25 -1.50 6.80
CA ALA A 161 18.71 -1.35 6.73
C ALA A 161 19.36 -1.25 8.13
N GLU A 162 18.63 -0.83 9.14
CA GLU A 162 19.08 -0.70 10.53
C GLU A 162 18.77 -1.93 11.38
N ALA A 163 17.79 -2.76 10.96
CA ALA A 163 17.27 -3.90 11.70
C ALA A 163 18.07 -5.19 11.46
N SER A 164 17.95 -6.15 12.37
CA SER A 164 18.52 -7.47 12.25
C SER A 164 17.72 -8.51 13.04
N GLY A 165 17.91 -9.82 12.73
CA GLY A 165 17.28 -10.92 13.47
C GLY A 165 15.74 -10.84 13.45
N GLU A 166 15.12 -10.99 14.61
CA GLU A 166 13.67 -11.00 14.79
C GLU A 166 12.98 -9.66 14.39
N GLU A 167 13.67 -8.53 14.59
CA GLU A 167 13.16 -7.23 14.19
C GLU A 167 13.09 -7.11 12.65
N LEU A 168 14.15 -7.52 11.95
CA LEU A 168 14.16 -7.53 10.49
C LEU A 168 13.10 -8.50 9.92
N LEU A 169 12.97 -9.68 10.53
CA LEU A 169 11.92 -10.63 10.15
C LEU A 169 10.52 -10.02 10.29
N ASN A 170 10.26 -9.32 11.39
CA ASN A 170 8.97 -8.67 11.62
C ASN A 170 8.69 -7.55 10.60
N LEU A 171 9.70 -6.71 10.31
CA LEU A 171 9.55 -5.63 9.31
C LEU A 171 9.28 -6.18 7.92
N LEU A 172 10.06 -7.18 7.48
CA LEU A 172 9.85 -7.84 6.18
C LEU A 172 8.49 -8.52 6.09
N GLU A 173 8.08 -9.24 7.14
CA GLU A 173 6.79 -9.93 7.17
C GLU A 173 5.62 -8.95 7.08
N ASN A 174 5.67 -7.85 7.83
CA ASN A 174 4.62 -6.84 7.80
C ASN A 174 4.47 -6.22 6.41
N ASP A 175 5.58 -5.85 5.77
CA ASP A 175 5.57 -5.31 4.41
C ASP A 175 5.06 -6.35 3.39
N LEU A 176 5.63 -7.55 3.36
CA LEU A 176 5.21 -8.60 2.43
C LEU A 176 3.75 -9.04 2.60
N LYS A 177 3.23 -9.00 3.81
CA LYS A 177 1.82 -9.23 4.11
C LYS A 177 0.94 -8.18 3.43
N GLU A 178 1.30 -6.90 3.55
CA GLU A 178 0.58 -5.79 2.92
C GLU A 178 0.71 -5.80 1.41
N GLN A 179 1.91 -6.06 0.88
CA GLN A 179 2.12 -6.25 -0.57
C GLN A 179 1.28 -7.40 -1.12
N THR A 180 1.21 -8.53 -0.39
CA THR A 180 0.37 -9.67 -0.78
C THR A 180 -1.11 -9.30 -0.78
N GLN A 181 -1.57 -8.51 0.19
CA GLN A 181 -2.94 -8.01 0.21
C GLN A 181 -3.20 -7.07 -0.97
N CYS A 182 -2.34 -6.11 -1.23
CA CYS A 182 -2.51 -5.14 -2.32
C CYS A 182 -2.42 -5.78 -3.72
N ILE A 183 -1.63 -6.82 -3.91
CA ILE A 183 -1.41 -7.42 -5.22
C ILE A 183 -2.26 -8.69 -5.40
N VAL A 184 -2.11 -9.67 -4.52
CA VAL A 184 -2.70 -11.01 -4.70
C VAL A 184 -4.19 -11.02 -4.31
N ASP A 185 -4.54 -10.43 -3.14
CA ASP A 185 -5.93 -10.38 -2.70
C ASP A 185 -6.77 -9.45 -3.58
N ILE A 186 -6.25 -8.26 -3.92
CA ILE A 186 -6.93 -7.34 -4.85
C ILE A 186 -7.15 -7.98 -6.22
N TYR A 187 -6.19 -8.76 -6.71
CA TYR A 187 -6.39 -9.51 -7.95
C TYR A 187 -7.48 -10.58 -7.82
N SER A 188 -7.55 -11.29 -6.69
CA SER A 188 -8.64 -12.24 -6.45
C SER A 188 -10.01 -11.55 -6.41
N ARG A 189 -10.09 -10.35 -5.82
CA ARG A 189 -11.31 -9.55 -5.79
C ARG A 189 -11.75 -9.09 -7.18
N TYR A 190 -10.81 -8.66 -8.00
CA TYR A 190 -11.09 -8.31 -9.40
C TYR A 190 -11.64 -9.50 -10.19
N LEU A 191 -11.07 -10.69 -10.05
CA LEU A 191 -11.55 -11.90 -10.70
C LEU A 191 -12.94 -12.31 -10.21
N PHE A 192 -13.17 -12.20 -8.91
CA PHE A 192 -14.49 -12.46 -8.32
C PHE A 192 -15.54 -11.53 -8.91
N GLU A 193 -15.29 -10.23 -8.88
CA GLU A 193 -16.24 -9.21 -9.34
C GLU A 193 -16.52 -9.35 -10.84
N THR A 194 -15.48 -9.58 -11.65
CA THR A 194 -15.61 -9.88 -13.09
C THR A 194 -16.54 -11.07 -13.32
N ALA A 195 -16.30 -12.18 -12.64
CA ALA A 195 -17.11 -13.40 -12.81
C ALA A 195 -18.56 -13.20 -12.33
N VAL A 196 -18.77 -12.41 -11.27
CA VAL A 196 -20.12 -12.06 -10.79
C VAL A 196 -20.87 -11.25 -11.86
N PHE A 197 -20.26 -10.21 -12.43
CA PHE A 197 -20.89 -9.41 -13.49
C PHE A 197 -21.18 -10.23 -14.74
N GLU A 198 -20.27 -11.10 -15.18
CA GLU A 198 -20.46 -11.93 -16.35
C GLU A 198 -21.57 -12.98 -16.16
N GLN A 199 -21.57 -13.68 -15.03
CA GLN A 199 -22.53 -14.75 -14.79
C GLN A 199 -23.94 -14.23 -14.47
N SER A 200 -24.06 -13.08 -13.76
CA SER A 200 -25.34 -12.47 -13.42
C SER A 200 -26.16 -12.02 -14.64
N GLN A 201 -25.52 -11.83 -15.79
CA GLN A 201 -26.23 -11.55 -17.03
C GLN A 201 -27.12 -12.73 -17.50
N ASN A 202 -26.81 -13.94 -17.09
CA ASN A 202 -27.45 -15.15 -17.57
C ASN A 202 -28.26 -15.90 -16.49
N LYS A 203 -27.99 -15.65 -15.22
CA LYS A 203 -28.68 -16.34 -14.10
C LYS A 203 -28.68 -15.48 -12.83
N PHE A 204 -29.65 -15.72 -11.96
CA PHE A 204 -29.59 -15.22 -10.60
C PHE A 204 -28.55 -16.01 -9.79
N LEU A 205 -27.58 -15.31 -9.20
CA LEU A 205 -26.53 -15.94 -8.40
C LEU A 205 -26.98 -16.14 -6.96
N MET A 206 -26.88 -17.37 -6.50
CA MET A 206 -27.14 -17.76 -5.10
C MET A 206 -25.83 -17.73 -4.29
N ALA A 207 -25.96 -17.81 -2.96
CA ALA A 207 -24.78 -17.78 -2.07
C ALA A 207 -23.74 -18.87 -2.40
N ASP A 208 -24.18 -20.05 -2.83
CA ASP A 208 -23.26 -21.13 -3.20
C ASP A 208 -22.53 -20.85 -4.52
N ASP A 209 -23.17 -20.16 -5.48
CA ASP A 209 -22.49 -19.68 -6.68
C ASP A 209 -21.39 -18.66 -6.32
N LEU A 210 -21.70 -17.70 -5.43
CA LEU A 210 -20.75 -16.68 -5.00
C LEU A 210 -19.57 -17.28 -4.22
N LYS A 211 -19.83 -18.27 -3.35
CA LYS A 211 -18.75 -19.03 -2.69
C LYS A 211 -17.80 -19.69 -3.69
N GLN A 212 -18.39 -20.37 -4.70
CA GLN A 212 -17.58 -21.05 -5.71
C GLN A 212 -16.74 -20.07 -6.53
N ILE A 213 -17.32 -18.95 -6.98
CA ILE A 213 -16.63 -17.89 -7.71
C ILE A 213 -15.46 -17.35 -6.86
N MET A 214 -15.68 -17.11 -5.55
CA MET A 214 -14.63 -16.63 -4.66
C MET A 214 -13.50 -17.65 -4.49
N LEU A 215 -13.82 -18.92 -4.28
CA LEU A 215 -12.82 -19.98 -4.18
C LEU A 215 -12.00 -20.13 -5.47
N ASP A 216 -12.65 -20.03 -6.64
CA ASP A 216 -11.95 -20.11 -7.93
C ASP A 216 -11.01 -18.94 -8.15
N ALA A 217 -11.42 -17.72 -7.73
CA ALA A 217 -10.58 -16.53 -7.75
C ALA A 217 -9.35 -16.69 -6.83
N GLN A 218 -9.55 -17.17 -5.60
CA GLN A 218 -8.45 -17.42 -4.65
C GLN A 218 -7.50 -18.50 -5.16
N LYS A 219 -8.02 -19.61 -5.69
CA LYS A 219 -7.20 -20.67 -6.29
C LYS A 219 -6.33 -20.15 -7.43
N LYS A 220 -6.88 -19.26 -8.27
CA LYS A 220 -6.11 -18.70 -9.39
C LYS A 220 -4.97 -17.79 -8.89
N THR A 221 -5.20 -16.97 -7.88
CA THR A 221 -4.21 -15.98 -7.43
C THR A 221 -3.25 -16.57 -6.40
N TYR A 222 -3.75 -17.04 -5.29
CA TYR A 222 -2.96 -17.60 -4.18
C TYR A 222 -2.39 -19.00 -4.50
N GLY A 223 -3.08 -19.80 -5.32
CA GLY A 223 -2.64 -21.14 -5.74
C GLY A 223 -2.26 -22.02 -4.55
N ASP A 224 -1.08 -22.63 -4.65
CA ASP A 224 -0.47 -23.49 -3.63
C ASP A 224 0.19 -22.73 -2.46
N GLY A 225 0.09 -21.41 -2.44
CA GLY A 225 0.47 -20.58 -1.29
C GLY A 225 -0.53 -20.71 -0.13
N LEU A 226 -1.80 -20.96 -0.42
CA LEU A 226 -2.82 -21.24 0.61
C LEU A 226 -3.10 -22.73 0.73
N ASP A 227 -3.46 -23.15 1.97
CA ASP A 227 -4.01 -24.47 2.21
C ASP A 227 -5.40 -24.56 1.57
N PRO A 228 -5.63 -25.51 0.61
CA PRO A 228 -6.89 -25.60 -0.12
C PRO A 228 -8.11 -25.96 0.76
N GLU A 229 -7.90 -26.54 1.95
CA GLU A 229 -8.97 -26.87 2.89
C GLU A 229 -9.43 -25.65 3.71
N TYR A 230 -8.56 -24.64 3.84
CA TYR A 230 -8.80 -23.45 4.68
C TYR A 230 -8.86 -22.15 3.89
N MET A 231 -9.30 -22.17 2.63
CA MET A 231 -9.63 -20.97 1.87
C MET A 231 -10.89 -20.29 2.41
N HIS A 232 -11.10 -19.01 2.08
CA HIS A 232 -12.20 -18.21 2.62
C HIS A 232 -13.36 -18.00 1.61
N PRO A 233 -14.36 -18.90 1.54
CA PRO A 233 -15.45 -18.83 0.55
C PRO A 233 -16.38 -17.62 0.75
N TYR A 234 -16.37 -16.98 1.92
CA TYR A 234 -17.21 -15.84 2.28
C TYR A 234 -16.45 -14.50 2.27
N MET A 235 -15.27 -14.44 1.68
CA MET A 235 -14.46 -13.19 1.64
C MET A 235 -15.24 -12.02 1.04
N TRP A 236 -16.12 -12.27 0.09
CA TRP A 236 -16.99 -11.27 -0.52
C TRP A 236 -17.98 -10.64 0.47
N VAL A 237 -18.39 -11.33 1.54
CA VAL A 237 -19.35 -10.82 2.53
C VAL A 237 -18.77 -9.67 3.35
N CYS A 238 -17.46 -9.72 3.67
CA CYS A 238 -16.81 -8.74 4.54
C CYS A 238 -16.20 -7.54 3.80
N LYS A 239 -16.38 -7.46 2.47
CA LYS A 239 -15.84 -6.35 1.66
C LYS A 239 -16.95 -5.37 1.28
N GLY A 240 -17.06 -4.29 2.04
CA GLY A 240 -18.10 -3.26 1.86
C GLY A 240 -18.15 -2.67 0.45
N HIS A 241 -17.02 -2.62 -0.26
CA HIS A 241 -16.92 -2.09 -1.63
C HIS A 241 -17.86 -2.77 -2.62
N TYR A 242 -18.15 -4.07 -2.46
CA TYR A 242 -19.08 -4.79 -3.35
C TYR A 242 -20.54 -4.37 -3.17
N TYR A 243 -20.86 -3.69 -2.08
CA TYR A 243 -22.22 -3.26 -1.73
C TYR A 243 -22.42 -1.75 -1.86
N SER A 244 -21.42 -1.06 -2.38
CA SER A 244 -21.47 0.40 -2.56
C SER A 244 -21.85 0.72 -3.99
N GLU A 245 -22.99 1.43 -4.18
CA GLU A 245 -23.42 1.88 -5.48
C GLU A 245 -22.37 2.82 -6.12
N GLY A 246 -22.04 2.59 -7.38
CA GLY A 246 -21.07 3.40 -8.10
C GLY A 246 -19.59 3.08 -7.86
N LEU A 247 -19.29 2.08 -7.02
CA LEU A 247 -17.89 1.68 -6.70
C LEU A 247 -17.49 0.34 -7.32
N SER A 248 -18.02 -0.02 -8.49
CA SER A 248 -17.63 -1.25 -9.18
C SER A 248 -16.12 -1.28 -9.45
N PHE A 249 -15.49 -2.41 -9.16
CA PHE A 249 -14.04 -2.62 -9.29
C PHE A 249 -13.18 -1.67 -8.47
N TYR A 250 -13.71 -1.06 -7.45
CA TYR A 250 -13.04 -0.01 -6.65
C TYR A 250 -11.65 -0.41 -6.12
N ASN A 251 -11.40 -1.69 -5.90
CA ASN A 251 -10.14 -2.14 -5.27
C ASN A 251 -8.88 -1.94 -6.15
N PHE A 252 -9.01 -1.72 -7.46
CA PHE A 252 -7.85 -1.57 -8.35
C PHE A 252 -6.95 -0.37 -8.02
N PRO A 253 -7.44 0.77 -7.47
CA PRO A 253 -6.59 1.90 -7.12
C PRO A 253 -5.49 1.55 -6.12
N TYR A 254 -5.74 0.64 -5.19
CA TYR A 254 -4.73 0.19 -4.22
C TYR A 254 -3.57 -0.52 -4.91
N ALA A 255 -3.87 -1.52 -5.78
CA ALA A 255 -2.83 -2.22 -6.53
C ALA A 255 -2.10 -1.30 -7.52
N PHE A 256 -2.83 -0.38 -8.16
CA PHE A 256 -2.25 0.61 -9.07
C PHE A 256 -1.33 1.55 -8.31
N GLY A 257 -1.81 2.21 -7.25
CA GLY A 257 -1.05 3.20 -6.47
C GLY A 257 0.20 2.58 -5.85
N ASN A 258 0.08 1.38 -5.29
CA ASN A 258 1.20 0.66 -4.72
C ASN A 258 2.29 0.36 -5.77
N LEU A 259 1.93 -0.27 -6.89
CA LEU A 259 2.91 -0.58 -7.94
C LEU A 259 3.46 0.68 -8.63
N PHE A 260 2.66 1.74 -8.71
CA PHE A 260 3.11 3.02 -9.24
C PHE A 260 4.14 3.67 -8.32
N ALA A 261 3.89 3.70 -7.02
CA ALA A 261 4.80 4.22 -6.01
C ALA A 261 6.12 3.42 -5.94
N LEU A 262 6.05 2.08 -5.95
CA LEU A 262 7.23 1.21 -6.01
C LEU A 262 8.05 1.44 -7.27
N GLY A 263 7.41 1.56 -8.43
CA GLY A 263 8.08 1.85 -9.69
C GLY A 263 8.76 3.22 -9.70
N LEU A 264 8.12 4.24 -9.11
CA LEU A 264 8.69 5.57 -8.91
C LEU A 264 9.86 5.53 -7.92
N TYR A 265 9.75 4.76 -6.85
CA TYR A 265 10.83 4.61 -5.88
C TYR A 265 12.07 3.95 -6.50
N GLY A 266 11.89 2.89 -7.28
CA GLY A 266 12.99 2.29 -8.04
C GLY A 266 13.63 3.24 -9.08
N GLN A 267 12.89 4.25 -9.57
CA GLN A 267 13.45 5.32 -10.38
C GLN A 267 14.23 6.32 -9.53
N PHE A 268 13.72 6.68 -8.34
CA PHE A 268 14.42 7.53 -7.38
C PHE A 268 15.77 6.93 -6.97
N GLU A 269 15.85 5.64 -6.70
CA GLU A 269 17.11 4.96 -6.36
C GLU A 269 18.18 5.07 -7.47
N LYS A 270 17.77 5.18 -8.72
CA LYS A 270 18.66 5.32 -9.87
C LYS A 270 19.06 6.78 -10.16
N GLU A 271 18.13 7.72 -10.00
CA GLU A 271 18.31 9.12 -10.40
C GLU A 271 18.71 10.05 -9.23
N GLY A 272 18.45 9.64 -7.98
CA GLY A 272 18.74 10.43 -6.79
C GLY A 272 18.02 11.77 -6.77
N GLU A 273 18.71 12.84 -6.39
CA GLU A 273 18.13 14.20 -6.27
C GLU A 273 17.46 14.70 -7.55
N ALA A 274 17.94 14.29 -8.73
CA ALA A 274 17.35 14.71 -10.00
C ALA A 274 15.91 14.21 -10.21
N PHE A 275 15.52 13.12 -9.53
CA PHE A 275 14.16 12.60 -9.52
C PHE A 275 13.20 13.55 -8.80
N ILE A 276 13.60 14.15 -7.68
CA ILE A 276 12.71 14.86 -6.74
C ILE A 276 11.96 16.01 -7.43
N GLU A 277 12.64 16.82 -8.23
CA GLU A 277 12.00 17.94 -8.92
C GLU A 277 10.95 17.47 -9.95
N LYS A 278 11.23 16.38 -10.68
CA LYS A 278 10.26 15.76 -11.59
C LYS A 278 9.07 15.19 -10.83
N TYR A 279 9.32 14.54 -9.71
CA TYR A 279 8.29 13.95 -8.84
C TYR A 279 7.34 15.01 -8.29
N LYS A 280 7.87 16.13 -7.76
CA LYS A 280 7.06 17.27 -7.30
C LYS A 280 6.21 17.86 -8.44
N ALA A 281 6.82 18.05 -9.61
CA ALA A 281 6.11 18.55 -10.78
C ALA A 281 4.98 17.59 -11.21
N MET A 282 5.22 16.30 -11.18
CA MET A 282 4.21 15.28 -11.48
C MET A 282 3.07 15.31 -10.45
N LEU A 283 3.38 15.32 -9.14
CA LEU A 283 2.36 15.42 -8.08
C LEU A 283 1.52 16.70 -8.25
N SER A 284 2.16 17.83 -8.55
CA SER A 284 1.47 19.11 -8.80
C SER A 284 0.54 19.03 -10.02
N ALA A 285 0.86 18.24 -11.03
CA ALA A 285 0.07 18.14 -12.26
C ALA A 285 -1.17 17.23 -12.12
N THR A 286 -1.19 16.31 -11.14
CA THR A 286 -2.24 15.29 -11.00
C THR A 286 -3.69 15.80 -11.02
N PRO A 287 -4.04 17.01 -10.53
CA PRO A 287 -5.39 17.54 -10.66
C PRO A 287 -5.80 17.94 -12.09
N CYS A 288 -4.84 18.14 -12.98
CA CYS A 288 -5.05 18.77 -14.29
C CYS A 288 -4.58 17.94 -15.48
N CYS A 289 -4.16 16.70 -15.24
CA CYS A 289 -3.67 15.80 -16.30
C CYS A 289 -4.26 14.40 -16.14
N THR A 290 -4.17 13.58 -17.19
CA THR A 290 -4.49 12.15 -17.09
C THR A 290 -3.37 11.41 -16.37
N ILE A 291 -3.67 10.19 -15.93
CA ILE A 291 -2.66 9.32 -15.26
C ILE A 291 -1.51 9.00 -16.21
N GLU A 292 -1.81 8.80 -17.49
CA GLU A 292 -0.82 8.55 -18.53
C GLU A 292 0.10 9.76 -18.73
N GLU A 293 -0.46 10.98 -18.70
CA GLU A 293 0.32 12.21 -18.79
C GLU A 293 1.21 12.40 -17.54
N ALA A 294 0.68 12.12 -16.34
CA ALA A 294 1.47 12.12 -15.11
C ALA A 294 2.65 11.13 -15.20
N GLY A 295 2.40 9.90 -15.67
CA GLY A 295 3.46 8.92 -15.92
C GLY A 295 4.48 9.40 -16.94
N ALA A 296 4.04 10.01 -18.04
CA ALA A 296 4.91 10.54 -19.08
C ALA A 296 5.84 11.65 -18.58
N MET A 297 5.42 12.47 -17.60
CA MET A 297 6.29 13.47 -16.94
C MET A 297 7.49 12.83 -16.24
N MET A 298 7.32 11.60 -15.76
CA MET A 298 8.39 10.79 -15.16
C MET A 298 9.15 9.93 -16.20
N GLY A 299 8.83 10.08 -17.49
CA GLY A 299 9.39 9.24 -18.55
C GLY A 299 8.85 7.81 -18.59
N ILE A 300 7.68 7.58 -17.98
CA ILE A 300 7.05 6.27 -17.82
C ILE A 300 5.93 6.09 -18.84
N ASP A 301 5.94 4.97 -19.56
CA ASP A 301 4.81 4.49 -20.38
C ASP A 301 4.02 3.44 -19.58
N LEU A 302 2.91 3.86 -18.97
CA LEU A 302 2.06 3.01 -18.14
C LEU A 302 1.38 1.87 -18.93
N THR A 303 1.39 1.92 -20.25
CA THR A 303 0.86 0.84 -21.11
C THR A 303 1.82 -0.34 -21.25
N LYS A 304 3.09 -0.16 -20.85
CA LYS A 304 4.14 -1.17 -20.93
C LYS A 304 4.28 -1.94 -19.64
N LYS A 305 4.49 -3.24 -19.74
CA LYS A 305 4.70 -4.12 -18.59
C LYS A 305 5.98 -3.82 -17.82
N ASP A 306 7.01 -3.28 -18.47
CA ASP A 306 8.35 -3.14 -17.90
C ASP A 306 8.37 -2.21 -16.70
N PHE A 307 7.57 -1.14 -16.73
CA PHE A 307 7.43 -0.27 -15.55
C PHE A 307 6.84 -1.03 -14.36
N TRP A 308 5.75 -1.77 -14.55
CA TRP A 308 5.08 -2.54 -13.49
C TRP A 308 5.95 -3.66 -12.94
N ARG A 309 6.79 -4.26 -13.79
CA ARG A 309 7.78 -5.25 -13.39
C ARG A 309 8.83 -4.67 -12.43
N THR A 310 9.17 -3.40 -12.54
CA THR A 310 10.13 -2.76 -11.61
C THR A 310 9.64 -2.89 -10.18
N GLY A 311 8.43 -2.41 -9.86
CA GLY A 311 7.86 -2.56 -8.51
C GLY A 311 7.69 -4.02 -8.07
N LEU A 312 7.21 -4.89 -8.99
CA LEU A 312 7.07 -6.31 -8.68
C LEU A 312 8.42 -7.01 -8.44
N SER A 313 9.50 -6.57 -9.08
CA SER A 313 10.85 -7.11 -8.85
C SER A 313 11.39 -6.72 -7.48
N GLU A 314 11.12 -5.51 -7.01
CA GLU A 314 11.47 -5.08 -5.65
C GLU A 314 10.82 -6.00 -4.61
N ILE A 315 9.51 -6.24 -4.74
CA ILE A 315 8.80 -7.18 -3.85
C ILE A 315 9.40 -8.59 -3.95
N ALA A 316 9.76 -9.03 -5.15
CA ALA A 316 10.37 -10.36 -5.35
C ALA A 316 11.72 -10.49 -4.64
N GLU A 317 12.56 -9.45 -4.64
CA GLU A 317 13.83 -9.43 -3.91
C GLU A 317 13.62 -9.52 -2.40
N GLU A 318 12.64 -8.81 -1.86
CA GLU A 318 12.26 -8.88 -0.45
C GLU A 318 11.73 -10.27 -0.06
N ILE A 319 10.94 -10.90 -0.93
CA ILE A 319 10.48 -12.29 -0.74
C ILE A 319 11.66 -13.27 -0.72
N GLU A 320 12.63 -13.08 -1.62
CA GLU A 320 13.84 -13.92 -1.60
C GLU A 320 14.62 -13.74 -0.29
N GLN A 321 14.78 -12.51 0.19
CA GLN A 321 15.40 -12.24 1.48
C GLN A 321 14.65 -12.94 2.62
N PHE A 322 13.34 -12.77 2.71
CA PHE A 322 12.49 -13.43 3.70
C PHE A 322 12.63 -14.97 3.66
N CYS A 323 12.68 -15.56 2.47
CA CYS A 323 12.79 -17.00 2.32
C CYS A 323 14.15 -17.58 2.77
N THR A 324 15.17 -16.75 2.95
CA THR A 324 16.50 -17.17 3.48
C THR A 324 16.59 -17.08 4.99
N MET A 325 15.61 -16.46 5.65
CA MET A 325 15.53 -16.37 7.12
C MET A 325 14.86 -17.63 7.70
#